data_0d6e3e701fb4749daa8139da5c2f78bb
#
_entry.id   0d6e3e701fb4749daa8139da5c2f78bb
#
_cell.length_a   1.000
_cell.length_b   1.000
_cell.length_c   1.000
_cell.angle_alpha   90.00
_cell.angle_beta   90.00
_cell.angle_gamma   90.00
#
_symmetry.space_group_name_H-M   'P 1'
#
loop_
_entity.id
_entity.type
_entity.pdbx_description
1 polymer ?
#
loop_
_entity_poly.entity_id
_entity_poly.type
_entity_poly.pdbx_seq_one_letter_code
_entity_poly.pdbx_strand_id
1 'polypeptide(L)'
;PLSSSSAASDVYKRQLGERYGAIASATLITAVYTMIGVDQRGGQVTDFWHEPLLLVAGAAWYGLLSVLWQALFSNQPVQQSLAKLFFELGSYLKLKASLFEPVRTLDVEARRLELAQQNGKVVAALNAAKEIILHRVGNSQPNSKVSRYLKLYFLAQDIHERVSASHYPYNALTEAFFHSDVMFRCQRLLRKQGSSCQELARSIRLRQPFVPASGYPEALEDLNASLEHLRIQSNPAWRGLLRSLRALAANLATLDRLLSAASNPDSLADASDSSLLDRSPRSLKDVWTRLRTQLTPTSLLFRHALRLPLALSIGYGMVHLIHPTQGYWIILTTLFVCQPNYGATRRKLVQRIFGTAIGLTVGWALFDLLPNPVIQSLFAVVAGVVFFVNRTTRYTLATAAITLMVLFCFNQIGDGYGLFLPRLFDTLVGSLIAILAVFLFLPDWQGRRLNKALANTLACASVYLRQIMQQYAHGKRDDLAYRLARRNAHNADAALSTTLANMLMEPGHFRKEADVGFRFLVLSHTLLS
;
A
#
# COMPACT_ATOMS: atom_id res chain seq x y z
N PRO A 1 0.51 1.83 6.22
CA PRO A 1 1.75 2.61 6.12
C PRO A 1 2.38 2.60 4.73
N LEU A 2 2.03 1.62 3.86
CA LEU A 2 2.48 1.55 2.47
C LEU A 2 1.72 2.49 1.52
N SER A 3 0.59 3.05 1.96
CA SER A 3 -0.29 3.85 1.10
C SER A 3 0.24 5.25 0.75
N SER A 4 1.19 5.79 1.50
CA SER A 4 1.71 7.14 1.24
C SER A 4 2.99 7.18 0.40
N SER A 5 3.77 6.10 0.38
CA SER A 5 4.83 5.94 -0.62
C SER A 5 4.24 5.47 -1.95
N SER A 6 3.01 4.94 -1.94
CA SER A 6 2.39 4.31 -3.10
C SER A 6 1.97 5.31 -4.18
N ALA A 7 1.48 6.51 -3.86
CA ALA A 7 1.00 7.40 -4.92
C ALA A 7 2.11 7.92 -5.83
N ALA A 8 3.28 8.24 -5.28
CA ALA A 8 4.44 8.63 -6.09
C ALA A 8 5.18 7.41 -6.64
N SER A 9 5.29 6.34 -5.85
CA SER A 9 5.79 5.04 -6.26
C SER A 9 4.87 4.38 -7.30
N ASP A 10 3.54 4.53 -7.19
CA ASP A 10 2.58 3.98 -8.16
C ASP A 10 2.64 4.67 -9.52
N VAL A 11 2.99 5.93 -9.58
CA VAL A 11 3.25 6.61 -10.88
C VAL A 11 4.56 6.10 -11.49
N TYR A 12 5.62 5.92 -10.68
CA TYR A 12 6.87 5.30 -11.11
C TYR A 12 6.67 3.83 -11.53
N LYS A 13 5.95 3.07 -10.72
CA LYS A 13 5.61 1.67 -10.93
C LYS A 13 4.75 1.46 -12.17
N ARG A 14 3.82 2.37 -12.46
CA ARG A 14 2.93 2.27 -13.62
C ARG A 14 3.63 2.51 -14.96
N GLN A 15 4.80 3.15 -14.96
CA GLN A 15 5.46 3.55 -16.20
C GLN A 15 6.65 2.68 -16.59
N LEU A 16 7.54 2.38 -15.65
CA LEU A 16 8.74 1.58 -15.91
C LEU A 16 8.77 0.25 -15.12
N GLY A 17 7.89 0.08 -14.12
CA GLY A 17 7.83 -1.08 -13.23
C GLY A 17 8.60 -0.89 -11.92
N GLU A 18 8.24 -1.68 -10.90
CA GLU A 18 8.85 -1.62 -9.56
C GLU A 18 10.36 -1.87 -9.57
N ARG A 19 10.84 -2.70 -10.49
CA ARG A 19 12.26 -3.05 -10.62
C ARG A 19 13.14 -1.84 -10.91
N TYR A 20 12.75 -1.02 -11.87
CA TYR A 20 13.52 0.17 -12.25
C TYR A 20 13.52 1.22 -11.14
N GLY A 21 12.41 1.35 -10.40
CA GLY A 21 12.35 2.21 -9.22
C GLY A 21 13.28 1.73 -8.09
N ALA A 22 13.37 0.42 -7.86
CA ALA A 22 14.27 -0.15 -6.88
C ALA A 22 15.75 0.04 -7.28
N ILE A 23 16.09 -0.19 -8.55
CA ILE A 23 17.45 0.01 -9.10
C ILE A 23 17.84 1.49 -8.94
N ALA A 24 17.01 2.43 -9.39
CA ALA A 24 17.29 3.85 -9.28
C ALA A 24 17.50 4.31 -7.83
N SER A 25 16.68 3.80 -6.89
CA SER A 25 16.84 4.10 -5.46
C SER A 25 18.13 3.51 -4.89
N ALA A 26 18.49 2.29 -5.27
CA ALA A 26 19.72 1.65 -4.83
C ALA A 26 20.95 2.41 -5.37
N THR A 27 20.95 2.76 -6.66
CA THR A 27 22.02 3.55 -7.28
C THR A 27 22.22 4.90 -6.59
N LEU A 28 21.12 5.61 -6.29
CA LEU A 28 21.19 6.90 -5.59
C LEU A 28 21.77 6.74 -4.17
N ILE A 29 21.32 5.73 -3.42
CA ILE A 29 21.85 5.45 -2.09
C ILE A 29 23.33 5.13 -2.17
N THR A 30 23.75 4.25 -3.08
CA THR A 30 25.16 3.88 -3.28
C THR A 30 26.00 5.11 -3.65
N ALA A 31 25.53 5.95 -4.58
CA ALA A 31 26.22 7.17 -4.97
C ALA A 31 26.45 8.14 -3.78
N VAL A 32 25.43 8.34 -2.92
CA VAL A 32 25.56 9.16 -1.72
C VAL A 32 26.56 8.56 -0.73
N TYR A 33 26.52 7.24 -0.51
CA TYR A 33 27.48 6.57 0.38
C TYR A 33 28.92 6.65 -0.15
N THR A 34 29.11 6.45 -1.45
CA THR A 34 30.44 6.59 -2.09
C THR A 34 30.97 8.02 -1.96
N MET A 35 30.11 9.02 -2.20
CA MET A 35 30.47 10.44 -2.04
C MET A 35 30.92 10.72 -0.59
N ILE A 36 30.18 10.24 0.41
CA ILE A 36 30.55 10.39 1.83
C ILE A 36 31.90 9.72 2.11
N GLY A 37 32.12 8.51 1.60
CA GLY A 37 33.36 7.76 1.81
C GLY A 37 34.60 8.47 1.23
N VAL A 38 34.46 9.05 0.04
CA VAL A 38 35.55 9.84 -0.61
C VAL A 38 35.84 11.13 0.16
N ASP A 39 34.80 11.82 0.62
CA ASP A 39 34.92 13.08 1.33
C ASP A 39 35.57 12.89 2.73
N GLN A 40 35.19 11.85 3.46
CA GLN A 40 35.80 11.51 4.76
C GLN A 40 37.32 11.22 4.68
N ARG A 41 37.83 10.81 3.52
CA ARG A 41 39.26 10.56 3.28
C ARG A 41 40.00 11.80 2.76
N GLY A 42 39.41 12.97 2.75
CA GLY A 42 40.00 14.21 2.25
C GLY A 42 40.44 14.16 0.79
N GLY A 43 39.75 13.34 -0.03
CA GLY A 43 40.03 13.17 -1.45
C GLY A 43 41.30 12.31 -1.75
N GLN A 44 41.99 11.81 -0.74
CA GLN A 44 43.11 10.90 -0.93
C GLN A 44 42.60 9.49 -1.24
N VAL A 45 42.57 9.13 -2.48
CA VAL A 45 42.17 7.79 -2.95
C VAL A 45 43.43 7.01 -3.26
N THR A 46 44.00 6.34 -2.27
CA THR A 46 45.19 5.48 -2.45
C THR A 46 44.84 4.21 -3.22
N ASP A 47 43.62 3.67 -3.03
CA ASP A 47 43.17 2.42 -3.67
C ASP A 47 41.80 2.62 -4.37
N PHE A 48 41.85 3.19 -5.58
CA PHE A 48 40.64 3.52 -6.36
C PHE A 48 39.72 2.31 -6.60
N TRP A 49 40.25 1.11 -6.69
CA TRP A 49 39.49 -0.09 -7.01
C TRP A 49 38.99 -0.90 -5.79
N HIS A 50 39.57 -0.69 -4.63
CA HIS A 50 39.27 -1.50 -3.46
C HIS A 50 37.79 -1.39 -3.00
N GLU A 51 37.28 -0.19 -2.84
CA GLU A 51 35.90 0.00 -2.40
C GLU A 51 34.85 -0.42 -3.45
N PRO A 52 34.98 -0.06 -4.76
CA PRO A 52 34.08 -0.59 -5.79
C PRO A 52 34.09 -2.11 -5.86
N LEU A 53 35.27 -2.76 -5.71
CA LEU A 53 35.36 -4.22 -5.69
C LEU A 53 34.66 -4.84 -4.48
N LEU A 54 34.78 -4.25 -3.30
CA LEU A 54 34.05 -4.71 -2.11
C LEU A 54 32.54 -4.55 -2.26
N LEU A 55 32.08 -3.44 -2.86
CA LEU A 55 30.66 -3.24 -3.15
C LEU A 55 30.13 -4.27 -4.16
N VAL A 56 30.90 -4.54 -5.22
CA VAL A 56 30.54 -5.57 -6.22
C VAL A 56 30.57 -6.96 -5.60
N ALA A 57 31.57 -7.29 -4.77
CA ALA A 57 31.66 -8.57 -4.07
C ALA A 57 30.46 -8.77 -3.12
N GLY A 58 30.10 -7.74 -2.34
CA GLY A 58 28.92 -7.76 -1.48
C GLY A 58 27.60 -7.90 -2.28
N ALA A 59 27.48 -7.22 -3.41
CA ALA A 59 26.33 -7.34 -4.30
C ALA A 59 26.26 -8.74 -4.95
N ALA A 60 27.38 -9.29 -5.37
CA ALA A 60 27.48 -10.65 -5.92
C ALA A 60 27.10 -11.71 -4.87
N TRP A 61 27.62 -11.57 -3.64
CA TRP A 61 27.26 -12.43 -2.51
C TRP A 61 25.75 -12.40 -2.22
N TYR A 62 25.19 -11.19 -2.11
CA TYR A 62 23.73 -11.03 -1.92
C TYR A 62 22.93 -11.62 -3.11
N GLY A 63 23.41 -11.41 -4.34
CA GLY A 63 22.83 -11.99 -5.54
C GLY A 63 22.81 -13.51 -5.50
N LEU A 64 23.92 -14.13 -5.13
CA LEU A 64 24.03 -15.59 -4.98
C LEU A 64 23.04 -16.12 -3.94
N LEU A 65 23.00 -15.50 -2.75
CA LEU A 65 22.05 -15.87 -1.69
C LEU A 65 20.59 -15.68 -2.15
N SER A 66 20.31 -14.63 -2.90
CA SER A 66 18.97 -14.36 -3.43
C SER A 66 18.52 -15.40 -4.46
N VAL A 67 19.43 -15.84 -5.33
CA VAL A 67 19.19 -16.92 -6.30
C VAL A 67 18.94 -18.24 -5.58
N LEU A 68 19.80 -18.57 -4.60
CA LEU A 68 19.64 -19.77 -3.78
C LEU A 68 18.30 -19.76 -3.03
N TRP A 69 17.97 -18.63 -2.39
CA TRP A 69 16.69 -18.45 -1.70
C TRP A 69 15.50 -18.61 -2.65
N GLN A 70 15.59 -18.03 -3.85
CA GLN A 70 14.55 -18.16 -4.86
C GLN A 70 14.40 -19.59 -5.38
N ALA A 71 15.48 -20.35 -5.50
CA ALA A 71 15.44 -21.76 -5.87
C ALA A 71 14.71 -22.59 -4.80
N LEU A 72 14.99 -22.32 -3.52
CA LEU A 72 14.37 -23.03 -2.39
C LEU A 72 12.91 -22.61 -2.17
N PHE A 73 12.58 -21.32 -2.35
CA PHE A 73 11.28 -20.72 -2.01
C PHE A 73 10.64 -19.99 -3.19
N SER A 74 10.61 -20.62 -4.35
CA SER A 74 10.18 -19.99 -5.61
C SER A 74 8.79 -19.34 -5.55
N ASN A 75 7.82 -19.90 -4.84
CA ASN A 75 6.43 -19.43 -4.80
C ASN A 75 6.13 -18.44 -3.65
N GLN A 76 7.08 -18.22 -2.75
CA GLN A 76 6.87 -17.37 -1.56
C GLN A 76 6.40 -15.95 -1.88
N PRO A 77 6.96 -15.22 -2.87
CA PRO A 77 6.49 -13.87 -3.18
C PRO A 77 5.03 -13.82 -3.64
N VAL A 78 4.59 -14.81 -4.44
CA VAL A 78 3.19 -14.92 -4.88
C VAL A 78 2.27 -15.19 -3.69
N GLN A 79 2.66 -16.14 -2.84
CA GLN A 79 1.89 -16.49 -1.63
C GLN A 79 1.75 -15.29 -0.68
N GLN A 80 2.83 -14.55 -0.43
CA GLN A 80 2.80 -13.36 0.43
C GLN A 80 1.91 -12.26 -0.15
N SER A 81 1.97 -12.04 -1.46
CA SER A 81 1.15 -11.03 -2.13
C SER A 81 -0.33 -11.39 -2.13
N LEU A 82 -0.68 -12.64 -2.41
CA LEU A 82 -2.05 -13.14 -2.32
C LEU A 82 -2.58 -13.13 -0.88
N ALA A 83 -1.77 -13.56 0.08
CA ALA A 83 -2.14 -13.50 1.49
C ALA A 83 -2.44 -12.06 1.94
N LYS A 84 -1.61 -11.09 1.51
CA LYS A 84 -1.87 -9.69 1.77
C LYS A 84 -3.17 -9.22 1.12
N LEU A 85 -3.42 -9.61 -0.13
CA LEU A 85 -4.65 -9.27 -0.84
C LEU A 85 -5.90 -9.76 -0.10
N PHE A 86 -5.95 -11.04 0.30
CA PHE A 86 -7.08 -11.59 1.04
C PHE A 86 -7.22 -11.00 2.44
N PHE A 87 -6.11 -10.61 3.09
CA PHE A 87 -6.15 -9.92 4.37
C PHE A 87 -6.78 -8.53 4.26
N GLU A 88 -6.38 -7.73 3.26
CA GLU A 88 -6.95 -6.40 3.01
C GLU A 88 -8.42 -6.49 2.59
N LEU A 89 -8.78 -7.51 1.80
CA LEU A 89 -10.15 -7.78 1.40
C LEU A 89 -11.03 -8.16 2.61
N GLY A 90 -10.51 -9.00 3.50
CA GLY A 90 -11.18 -9.34 4.75
C GLY A 90 -11.38 -8.13 5.66
N SER A 91 -10.42 -7.23 5.72
CA SER A 91 -10.53 -5.96 6.46
C SER A 91 -11.58 -5.03 5.82
N TYR A 92 -11.67 -5.00 4.50
CA TYR A 92 -12.69 -4.26 3.77
C TYR A 92 -14.10 -4.77 4.06
N LEU A 93 -14.30 -6.10 4.05
CA LEU A 93 -15.58 -6.73 4.41
C LEU A 93 -15.98 -6.43 5.86
N LYS A 94 -15.05 -6.51 6.81
CA LYS A 94 -15.30 -6.18 8.22
C LYS A 94 -15.68 -4.72 8.41
N LEU A 95 -15.02 -3.83 7.70
CA LEU A 95 -15.36 -2.41 7.74
C LEU A 95 -16.72 -2.15 7.09
N LYS A 96 -17.05 -2.85 6.00
CA LYS A 96 -18.39 -2.76 5.40
C LYS A 96 -19.48 -3.31 6.34
N ALA A 97 -19.17 -4.35 7.11
CA ALA A 97 -20.07 -4.87 8.13
C ALA A 97 -20.43 -3.82 9.18
N SER A 98 -19.50 -2.92 9.54
CA SER A 98 -19.77 -1.87 10.52
C SER A 98 -20.81 -0.83 10.07
N LEU A 99 -21.11 -0.75 8.76
CA LEU A 99 -22.20 0.09 8.25
C LEU A 99 -23.61 -0.48 8.56
N PHE A 100 -23.68 -1.73 8.97
CA PHE A 100 -24.90 -2.41 9.39
C PHE A 100 -25.03 -2.50 10.93
N GLU A 101 -24.19 -1.77 11.67
CA GLU A 101 -24.35 -1.70 13.12
C GLU A 101 -25.67 -1.03 13.49
N PRO A 102 -26.52 -1.65 14.32
CA PRO A 102 -27.79 -1.08 14.74
C PRO A 102 -27.58 0.00 15.83
N VAL A 103 -26.95 1.12 15.44
CA VAL A 103 -26.66 2.24 16.32
C VAL A 103 -27.33 3.50 15.74
N ARG A 104 -28.11 4.21 16.58
CA ARG A 104 -28.87 5.40 16.14
C ARG A 104 -28.00 6.57 15.67
N THR A 105 -26.79 6.70 16.19
CA THR A 105 -25.85 7.81 15.94
C THR A 105 -24.65 7.36 15.13
N LEU A 106 -24.85 6.45 14.15
CA LEU A 106 -23.77 6.00 13.29
C LEU A 106 -23.33 7.14 12.35
N ASP A 107 -22.08 7.55 12.46
CA ASP A 107 -21.49 8.47 11.47
C ASP A 107 -21.14 7.67 10.18
N VAL A 108 -22.18 7.56 9.33
CA VAL A 108 -22.08 6.83 8.05
C VAL A 108 -21.07 7.50 7.12
N GLU A 109 -20.90 8.82 7.16
CA GLU A 109 -19.95 9.52 6.29
C GLU A 109 -18.50 9.23 6.67
N ALA A 110 -18.16 9.27 7.97
CA ALA A 110 -16.84 8.89 8.45
C ALA A 110 -16.51 7.42 8.10
N ARG A 111 -17.48 6.51 8.28
CA ARG A 111 -17.33 5.09 7.91
C ARG A 111 -17.16 4.87 6.41
N ARG A 112 -17.88 5.64 5.58
CA ARG A 112 -17.70 5.61 4.12
C ARG A 112 -16.32 6.08 3.69
N LEU A 113 -15.78 7.11 4.35
CA LEU A 113 -14.42 7.57 4.10
C LEU A 113 -13.37 6.51 4.46
N GLU A 114 -13.50 5.87 5.62
CA GLU A 114 -12.64 4.75 6.01
C GLU A 114 -12.74 3.58 5.01
N LEU A 115 -13.96 3.28 4.55
CA LEU A 115 -14.21 2.24 3.54
C LEU A 115 -13.53 2.58 2.21
N ALA A 116 -13.61 3.82 1.74
CA ALA A 116 -12.93 4.27 0.53
C ALA A 116 -11.41 4.18 0.67
N GLN A 117 -10.84 4.54 1.83
CA GLN A 117 -9.41 4.37 2.10
C GLN A 117 -8.99 2.89 2.12
N GLN A 118 -9.82 2.03 2.72
CA GLN A 118 -9.55 0.59 2.74
C GLN A 118 -9.67 -0.04 1.35
N ASN A 119 -10.65 0.42 0.54
CA ASN A 119 -10.76 0.05 -0.88
C ASN A 119 -9.47 0.37 -1.64
N GLY A 120 -8.88 1.54 -1.41
CA GLY A 120 -7.58 1.91 -1.98
C GLY A 120 -6.46 0.90 -1.65
N LYS A 121 -6.46 0.35 -0.43
CA LYS A 121 -5.48 -0.69 -0.03
C LYS A 121 -5.74 -2.02 -0.74
N VAL A 122 -7.01 -2.42 -0.90
CA VAL A 122 -7.39 -3.63 -1.63
C VAL A 122 -6.97 -3.51 -3.10
N VAL A 123 -7.27 -2.39 -3.75
CA VAL A 123 -6.88 -2.13 -5.15
C VAL A 123 -5.36 -2.14 -5.32
N ALA A 124 -4.61 -1.55 -4.38
CA ALA A 124 -3.15 -1.60 -4.39
C ALA A 124 -2.62 -3.04 -4.24
N ALA A 125 -3.25 -3.85 -3.36
CA ALA A 125 -2.89 -5.25 -3.18
C ALA A 125 -3.23 -6.11 -4.40
N LEU A 126 -4.38 -5.86 -5.07
CA LEU A 126 -4.76 -6.49 -6.34
C LEU A 126 -3.72 -6.21 -7.43
N ASN A 127 -3.32 -4.95 -7.60
CA ASN A 127 -2.33 -4.57 -8.59
C ASN A 127 -0.95 -5.19 -8.31
N ALA A 128 -0.53 -5.24 -7.04
CA ALA A 128 0.73 -5.87 -6.65
C ALA A 128 0.72 -7.39 -6.87
N ALA A 129 -0.37 -8.08 -6.51
CA ALA A 129 -0.51 -9.51 -6.73
C ALA A 129 -0.50 -9.84 -8.23
N LYS A 130 -1.21 -9.03 -9.03
CA LYS A 130 -1.21 -9.14 -10.49
C LYS A 130 0.20 -9.08 -11.07
N GLU A 131 0.98 -8.06 -10.71
CA GLU A 131 2.33 -7.87 -11.23
C GLU A 131 3.26 -9.05 -10.92
N ILE A 132 3.20 -9.56 -9.67
CA ILE A 132 4.01 -10.69 -9.24
C ILE A 132 3.61 -11.99 -9.95
N ILE A 133 2.30 -12.24 -10.15
CA ILE A 133 1.79 -13.44 -10.82
C ILE A 133 2.16 -13.40 -12.30
N LEU A 134 1.95 -12.27 -12.99
CA LEU A 134 2.28 -12.12 -14.41
C LEU A 134 3.75 -12.35 -14.70
N HIS A 135 4.62 -11.88 -13.82
CA HIS A 135 6.04 -12.16 -13.92
C HIS A 135 6.40 -13.64 -13.88
N ARG A 136 5.53 -14.46 -13.27
CA ARG A 136 5.72 -15.91 -13.14
C ARG A 136 5.08 -16.71 -14.26
N VAL A 137 3.98 -16.22 -14.81
CA VAL A 137 3.31 -16.87 -15.94
C VAL A 137 4.19 -16.79 -17.19
N GLY A 138 4.95 -15.70 -17.40
CA GLY A 138 5.88 -15.55 -18.53
C GLY A 138 5.26 -15.91 -19.87
N ASN A 139 6.11 -16.30 -20.83
CA ASN A 139 5.70 -16.82 -22.15
C ASN A 139 5.49 -18.34 -22.17
N SER A 140 5.65 -19.04 -21.06
CA SER A 140 5.50 -20.50 -20.94
C SER A 140 4.15 -20.84 -20.34
N GLN A 141 3.63 -22.04 -20.66
CA GLN A 141 2.41 -22.55 -20.02
C GLN A 141 2.58 -22.55 -18.49
N PRO A 142 1.61 -22.02 -17.74
CA PRO A 142 1.72 -21.92 -16.31
C PRO A 142 1.81 -23.31 -15.66
N ASN A 143 2.81 -23.53 -14.84
CA ASN A 143 2.91 -24.72 -14.01
C ASN A 143 1.64 -24.84 -13.14
N SER A 144 1.16 -26.03 -12.82
CA SER A 144 -0.09 -26.28 -12.09
C SER A 144 -0.23 -25.43 -10.81
N LYS A 145 0.87 -25.21 -10.09
CA LYS A 145 0.91 -24.35 -8.90
C LYS A 145 0.67 -22.87 -9.20
N VAL A 146 1.20 -22.37 -10.31
CA VAL A 146 1.01 -20.96 -10.72
C VAL A 146 -0.42 -20.75 -11.21
N SER A 147 -0.99 -21.72 -11.92
CA SER A 147 -2.40 -21.73 -12.34
C SER A 147 -3.34 -21.62 -11.12
N ARG A 148 -3.07 -22.38 -10.05
CA ARG A 148 -3.83 -22.32 -8.80
C ARG A 148 -3.81 -20.91 -8.16
N TYR A 149 -2.64 -20.26 -8.12
CA TYR A 149 -2.55 -18.89 -7.58
C TYR A 149 -3.24 -17.86 -8.47
N LEU A 150 -3.22 -18.07 -9.78
CA LEU A 150 -3.95 -17.24 -10.74
C LEU A 150 -5.47 -17.34 -10.51
N LYS A 151 -5.99 -18.56 -10.32
CA LYS A 151 -7.40 -18.79 -10.00
C LYS A 151 -7.80 -18.12 -8.68
N LEU A 152 -6.96 -18.18 -7.64
CA LEU A 152 -7.17 -17.47 -6.38
C LEU A 152 -7.14 -15.94 -6.55
N TYR A 153 -6.32 -15.42 -7.43
CA TYR A 153 -6.29 -13.99 -7.76
C TYR A 153 -7.61 -13.53 -8.39
N PHE A 154 -8.13 -14.28 -9.38
CA PHE A 154 -9.42 -13.96 -10.00
C PHE A 154 -10.57 -14.09 -9.00
N LEU A 155 -10.53 -15.08 -8.14
CA LEU A 155 -11.50 -15.23 -7.05
C LEU A 155 -11.51 -14.00 -6.13
N ALA A 156 -10.32 -13.50 -5.73
CA ALA A 156 -10.21 -12.29 -4.93
C ALA A 156 -10.75 -11.05 -5.68
N GLN A 157 -10.53 -10.99 -6.99
CA GLN A 157 -11.05 -9.93 -7.84
C GLN A 157 -12.58 -9.98 -7.88
N ASP A 158 -13.19 -11.16 -8.04
CA ASP A 158 -14.64 -11.34 -8.08
C ASP A 158 -15.28 -10.99 -6.73
N ILE A 159 -14.66 -11.41 -5.61
CA ILE A 159 -15.12 -11.02 -4.28
C ILE A 159 -15.06 -9.50 -4.12
N HIS A 160 -13.95 -8.86 -4.48
CA HIS A 160 -13.80 -7.41 -4.40
C HIS A 160 -14.85 -6.68 -5.23
N GLU A 161 -15.11 -7.15 -6.44
CA GLU A 161 -16.13 -6.59 -7.32
C GLU A 161 -17.50 -6.57 -6.66
N ARG A 162 -17.96 -7.74 -6.20
CA ARG A 162 -19.27 -7.88 -5.58
C ARG A 162 -19.44 -7.05 -4.32
N VAL A 163 -18.37 -7.00 -3.50
CA VAL A 163 -18.39 -6.22 -2.28
C VAL A 163 -18.34 -4.72 -2.55
N SER A 164 -17.53 -4.28 -3.51
CA SER A 164 -17.43 -2.86 -3.86
C SER A 164 -18.68 -2.35 -4.57
N ALA A 165 -19.31 -3.17 -5.42
CA ALA A 165 -20.52 -2.82 -6.16
C ALA A 165 -21.81 -2.82 -5.32
N SER A 166 -21.81 -3.18 -4.06
CA SER A 166 -23.00 -3.25 -3.23
C SER A 166 -23.07 -2.07 -2.27
N HIS A 167 -23.87 -1.04 -2.63
CA HIS A 167 -24.22 0.07 -1.74
C HIS A 167 -25.71 0.08 -1.42
N TYR A 168 -26.00 0.46 -0.20
CA TYR A 168 -27.35 0.45 0.34
C TYR A 168 -27.64 1.78 1.03
N PRO A 169 -28.92 2.19 1.14
CA PRO A 169 -29.30 3.38 1.90
C PRO A 169 -29.23 3.11 3.40
N TYR A 170 -27.99 3.03 3.94
CA TYR A 170 -27.71 2.60 5.32
C TYR A 170 -28.53 3.36 6.37
N ASN A 171 -28.64 4.69 6.27
CA ASN A 171 -29.42 5.49 7.21
C ASN A 171 -30.89 5.10 7.20
N ALA A 172 -31.49 4.97 6.01
CA ALA A 172 -32.89 4.57 5.87
C ALA A 172 -33.12 3.11 6.33
N LEU A 173 -32.14 2.22 6.10
CA LEU A 173 -32.19 0.85 6.62
C LEU A 173 -32.12 0.81 8.15
N THR A 174 -31.22 1.58 8.75
CA THR A 174 -31.07 1.66 10.20
C THR A 174 -32.33 2.24 10.84
N GLU A 175 -32.88 3.31 10.27
CA GLU A 175 -34.10 3.94 10.77
C GLU A 175 -35.31 3.00 10.68
N ALA A 176 -35.50 2.33 9.53
CA ALA A 176 -36.64 1.45 9.31
C ALA A 176 -36.56 0.14 10.11
N PHE A 177 -35.37 -0.41 10.29
CA PHE A 177 -35.17 -1.75 10.84
C PHE A 177 -34.36 -1.76 12.16
N PHE A 178 -34.29 -0.62 12.85
CA PHE A 178 -33.57 -0.51 14.11
C PHE A 178 -34.01 -1.52 15.16
N HIS A 179 -35.31 -1.80 15.24
CA HIS A 179 -35.91 -2.74 16.18
C HIS A 179 -35.98 -4.19 15.64
N SER A 180 -35.39 -4.44 14.46
CA SER A 180 -35.32 -5.76 13.85
C SER A 180 -33.91 -6.33 13.96
N ASP A 181 -33.80 -7.66 13.98
CA ASP A 181 -32.54 -8.37 14.00
C ASP A 181 -31.82 -8.41 12.63
N VAL A 182 -32.50 -7.99 11.55
CA VAL A 182 -31.99 -8.11 10.18
C VAL A 182 -30.67 -7.39 9.97
N MET A 183 -30.52 -6.19 10.54
CA MET A 183 -29.28 -5.41 10.44
C MET A 183 -28.11 -6.15 11.13
N PHE A 184 -28.35 -6.67 12.32
CA PHE A 184 -27.36 -7.47 13.06
C PHE A 184 -26.97 -8.74 12.30
N ARG A 185 -27.93 -9.43 11.68
CA ARG A 185 -27.68 -10.64 10.88
C ARG A 185 -26.83 -10.33 9.64
N CYS A 186 -27.11 -9.23 8.94
CA CYS A 186 -26.28 -8.76 7.83
C CYS A 186 -24.85 -8.43 8.28
N GLN A 187 -24.71 -7.69 9.38
CA GLN A 187 -23.41 -7.37 9.97
C GLN A 187 -22.61 -8.64 10.34
N ARG A 188 -23.27 -9.58 11.02
CA ARG A 188 -22.66 -10.85 11.45
C ARG A 188 -22.14 -11.66 10.26
N LEU A 189 -22.93 -11.79 9.19
CA LEU A 189 -22.54 -12.52 7.98
C LEU A 189 -21.33 -11.87 7.29
N LEU A 190 -21.38 -10.54 7.04
CA LEU A 190 -20.27 -9.82 6.45
C LEU A 190 -18.98 -9.92 7.28
N ARG A 191 -19.10 -9.81 8.61
CA ARG A 191 -17.96 -9.95 9.54
C ARG A 191 -17.37 -11.35 9.49
N LYS A 192 -18.22 -12.38 9.41
CA LYS A 192 -17.81 -13.78 9.28
C LYS A 192 -17.08 -14.03 7.96
N GLN A 193 -17.61 -13.52 6.83
CA GLN A 193 -16.97 -13.59 5.52
C GLN A 193 -15.62 -12.85 5.50
N GLY A 194 -15.54 -11.68 6.14
CA GLY A 194 -14.28 -10.97 6.32
C GLY A 194 -13.24 -11.78 7.13
N SER A 195 -13.69 -12.50 8.15
CA SER A 195 -12.81 -13.37 8.93
C SER A 195 -12.33 -14.57 8.11
N SER A 196 -13.18 -15.18 7.29
CA SER A 196 -12.78 -16.25 6.38
C SER A 196 -11.79 -15.81 5.31
N CYS A 197 -11.92 -14.58 4.78
CA CYS A 197 -10.87 -14.01 3.91
C CYS A 197 -9.53 -13.91 4.63
N GLN A 198 -9.52 -13.50 5.91
CA GLN A 198 -8.28 -13.42 6.69
C GLN A 198 -7.72 -14.80 7.05
N GLU A 199 -8.58 -15.78 7.28
CA GLU A 199 -8.19 -17.18 7.48
C GLU A 199 -7.57 -17.78 6.19
N LEU A 200 -8.19 -17.53 5.03
CA LEU A 200 -7.64 -17.90 3.74
C LEU A 200 -6.26 -17.22 3.50
N ALA A 201 -6.11 -15.96 3.86
CA ALA A 201 -4.82 -15.28 3.83
C ALA A 201 -3.77 -15.98 4.69
N ARG A 202 -4.15 -16.43 5.89
CA ARG A 202 -3.29 -17.18 6.80
C ARG A 202 -2.92 -18.55 6.22
N SER A 203 -3.90 -19.29 5.68
CA SER A 203 -3.67 -20.61 5.09
C SER A 203 -2.73 -20.55 3.89
N ILE A 204 -2.88 -19.56 3.01
CA ILE A 204 -1.97 -19.31 1.87
C ILE A 204 -0.54 -19.04 2.37
N ARG A 205 -0.39 -18.21 3.41
CA ARG A 205 0.92 -17.86 3.98
C ARG A 205 1.61 -19.02 4.65
N LEU A 206 0.84 -19.87 5.37
CA LEU A 206 1.34 -21.04 6.11
C LEU A 206 1.40 -22.30 5.23
N ARG A 207 0.92 -22.24 3.99
CA ARG A 207 0.80 -23.40 3.07
C ARG A 207 -0.07 -24.51 3.63
N GLN A 208 -1.09 -24.15 4.40
CA GLN A 208 -2.06 -25.08 4.96
C GLN A 208 -3.31 -25.13 4.10
N PRO A 209 -4.07 -26.24 4.08
CA PRO A 209 -5.36 -26.28 3.42
C PRO A 209 -6.31 -25.28 4.08
N PHE A 210 -7.08 -24.58 3.27
CA PHE A 210 -8.13 -23.71 3.76
C PHE A 210 -9.38 -24.53 4.01
N VAL A 211 -9.91 -24.41 5.23
CA VAL A 211 -11.18 -25.01 5.63
C VAL A 211 -12.18 -23.87 5.80
N PRO A 212 -13.25 -23.80 4.99
CA PRO A 212 -14.29 -22.80 5.17
C PRO A 212 -14.91 -22.91 6.57
N ALA A 213 -15.19 -21.75 7.19
CA ALA A 213 -15.81 -21.78 8.51
C ALA A 213 -17.23 -22.37 8.44
N SER A 214 -17.55 -23.26 9.35
CA SER A 214 -18.88 -23.84 9.49
C SER A 214 -19.94 -22.80 9.89
N GLY A 215 -21.21 -23.09 9.62
CA GLY A 215 -22.36 -22.30 10.07
C GLY A 215 -22.65 -21.05 9.21
N TYR A 216 -22.24 -21.04 7.94
CA TYR A 216 -22.71 -20.06 6.96
C TYR A 216 -24.12 -20.33 6.45
N PRO A 217 -24.46 -21.58 6.09
CA PRO A 217 -25.81 -21.90 5.63
C PRO A 217 -26.87 -21.49 6.66
N GLU A 218 -26.64 -21.85 7.93
CA GLU A 218 -27.57 -21.53 9.02
C GLU A 218 -27.70 -20.00 9.23
N ALA A 219 -26.59 -19.28 9.20
CA ALA A 219 -26.63 -17.82 9.33
C ALA A 219 -27.32 -17.13 8.14
N LEU A 220 -27.26 -17.72 6.95
CA LEU A 220 -27.97 -17.24 5.77
C LEU A 220 -29.45 -17.58 5.82
N GLU A 221 -29.82 -18.77 6.28
CA GLU A 221 -31.20 -19.18 6.53
C GLU A 221 -31.84 -18.27 7.58
N ASP A 222 -31.16 -18.00 8.67
CA ASP A 222 -31.56 -17.06 9.70
C ASP A 222 -31.85 -15.66 9.12
N LEU A 223 -30.96 -15.14 8.25
CA LEU A 223 -31.18 -13.86 7.59
C LEU A 223 -32.41 -13.90 6.68
N ASN A 224 -32.58 -14.96 5.89
CA ASN A 224 -33.73 -15.12 5.00
C ASN A 224 -35.04 -15.25 5.78
N ALA A 225 -35.04 -15.94 6.91
CA ALA A 225 -36.20 -16.03 7.81
C ALA A 225 -36.60 -14.66 8.36
N SER A 226 -35.61 -13.84 8.80
CA SER A 226 -35.89 -12.47 9.24
C SER A 226 -36.44 -11.58 8.11
N LEU A 227 -35.92 -11.71 6.89
CA LEU A 227 -36.41 -10.98 5.71
C LEU A 227 -37.85 -11.39 5.34
N GLU A 228 -38.16 -12.67 5.47
CA GLU A 228 -39.51 -13.17 5.20
C GLU A 228 -40.50 -12.70 6.27
N HIS A 229 -40.10 -12.70 7.52
CA HIS A 229 -40.92 -12.14 8.61
C HIS A 229 -41.28 -10.66 8.36
N LEU A 230 -40.30 -9.85 7.98
CA LEU A 230 -40.52 -8.44 7.63
C LEU A 230 -41.42 -8.27 6.38
N ARG A 231 -41.36 -9.20 5.43
CA ARG A 231 -42.23 -9.22 4.25
C ARG A 231 -43.69 -9.44 4.61
N ILE A 232 -43.95 -10.38 5.53
CA ILE A 232 -45.30 -10.73 5.98
C ILE A 232 -45.96 -9.56 6.69
N GLN A 233 -45.19 -8.70 7.38
CA GLN A 233 -45.72 -7.47 7.99
C GLN A 233 -46.26 -6.47 6.99
N SER A 234 -46.03 -6.66 5.67
CA SER A 234 -46.64 -5.98 4.53
C SER A 234 -46.64 -4.44 4.56
N ASN A 235 -45.64 -3.81 5.23
CA ASN A 235 -45.53 -2.35 5.27
C ASN A 235 -45.12 -1.78 3.90
N PRO A 236 -45.97 -0.95 3.24
CA PRO A 236 -45.68 -0.41 1.92
C PRO A 236 -44.39 0.43 1.87
N ALA A 237 -44.07 1.15 2.96
CA ALA A 237 -42.87 1.98 3.04
C ALA A 237 -41.56 1.16 3.00
N TRP A 238 -41.59 -0.12 3.37
CA TRP A 238 -40.42 -0.99 3.42
C TRP A 238 -40.15 -1.74 2.11
N ARG A 239 -41.03 -1.68 1.11
CA ARG A 239 -40.90 -2.47 -0.14
C ARG A 239 -39.54 -2.25 -0.84
N GLY A 240 -39.12 -0.99 -0.97
CA GLY A 240 -37.82 -0.64 -1.58
C GLY A 240 -36.64 -1.13 -0.75
N LEU A 241 -36.67 -0.93 0.57
CA LEU A 241 -35.62 -1.32 1.51
C LEU A 241 -35.50 -2.85 1.62
N LEU A 242 -36.62 -3.58 1.66
CA LEU A 242 -36.63 -5.05 1.65
C LEU A 242 -36.07 -5.62 0.34
N ARG A 243 -36.33 -4.96 -0.81
CA ARG A 243 -35.70 -5.34 -2.08
C ARG A 243 -34.18 -5.21 -2.01
N SER A 244 -33.68 -4.11 -1.44
CA SER A 244 -32.24 -3.89 -1.23
C SER A 244 -31.63 -4.92 -0.30
N LEU A 245 -32.29 -5.28 0.81
CA LEU A 245 -31.82 -6.31 1.74
C LEU A 245 -31.82 -7.71 1.12
N ARG A 246 -32.80 -8.04 0.28
CA ARG A 246 -32.81 -9.31 -0.47
C ARG A 246 -31.66 -9.38 -1.48
N ALA A 247 -31.39 -8.27 -2.18
CA ALA A 247 -30.24 -8.19 -3.07
C ALA A 247 -28.92 -8.38 -2.28
N LEU A 248 -28.83 -7.79 -1.07
CA LEU A 248 -27.70 -8.03 -0.18
C LEU A 248 -27.60 -9.51 0.22
N ALA A 249 -28.68 -10.15 0.66
CA ALA A 249 -28.67 -11.56 1.04
C ALA A 249 -28.20 -12.46 -0.13
N ALA A 250 -28.67 -12.21 -1.35
CA ALA A 250 -28.23 -12.91 -2.55
C ALA A 250 -26.73 -12.69 -2.85
N ASN A 251 -26.21 -11.49 -2.64
CA ASN A 251 -24.78 -11.20 -2.75
C ASN A 251 -23.98 -11.93 -1.69
N LEU A 252 -24.43 -11.95 -0.43
CA LEU A 252 -23.77 -12.66 0.66
C LEU A 252 -23.72 -14.18 0.41
N ALA A 253 -24.81 -14.78 -0.10
CA ALA A 253 -24.84 -16.17 -0.53
C ALA A 253 -23.84 -16.47 -1.65
N THR A 254 -23.68 -15.54 -2.57
CA THR A 254 -22.71 -15.69 -3.67
C THR A 254 -21.26 -15.57 -3.16
N LEU A 255 -21.00 -14.64 -2.24
CA LEU A 255 -19.68 -14.49 -1.60
C LEU A 255 -19.30 -15.76 -0.81
N ASP A 256 -20.27 -16.39 -0.14
CA ASP A 256 -20.05 -17.65 0.57
C ASP A 256 -19.63 -18.77 -0.40
N ARG A 257 -20.34 -18.91 -1.51
CA ARG A 257 -19.97 -19.87 -2.58
C ARG A 257 -18.57 -19.62 -3.14
N LEU A 258 -18.19 -18.36 -3.36
CA LEU A 258 -16.85 -18.02 -3.82
C LEU A 258 -15.79 -18.37 -2.77
N LEU A 259 -16.04 -18.07 -1.49
CA LEU A 259 -15.12 -18.43 -0.41
C LEU A 259 -15.00 -19.95 -0.24
N SER A 260 -16.09 -20.67 -0.37
CA SER A 260 -16.09 -22.14 -0.33
C SER A 260 -15.31 -22.73 -1.52
N ALA A 261 -15.41 -22.15 -2.71
CA ALA A 261 -14.63 -22.55 -3.89
C ALA A 261 -13.11 -22.31 -3.71
N ALA A 262 -12.70 -21.43 -2.80
CA ALA A 262 -11.29 -21.22 -2.47
C ALA A 262 -10.64 -22.45 -1.79
N SER A 263 -11.42 -23.37 -1.21
CA SER A 263 -10.90 -24.62 -0.63
C SER A 263 -10.37 -25.58 -1.72
N ASN A 264 -10.99 -25.56 -2.90
CA ASN A 264 -10.54 -26.33 -4.06
C ASN A 264 -10.39 -25.45 -5.31
N PRO A 265 -9.30 -24.67 -5.42
CA PRO A 265 -9.09 -23.75 -6.55
C PRO A 265 -9.00 -24.47 -7.91
N ASP A 266 -8.72 -25.77 -7.94
CA ASP A 266 -8.60 -26.53 -9.18
C ASP A 266 -9.97 -26.75 -9.85
N SER A 267 -11.07 -26.72 -9.08
CA SER A 267 -12.44 -26.78 -9.59
C SER A 267 -12.93 -25.47 -10.24
N LEU A 268 -12.21 -24.37 -10.08
CA LEU A 268 -12.53 -23.10 -10.73
C LEU A 268 -12.21 -23.18 -12.23
N ALA A 269 -13.10 -22.63 -13.06
CA ALA A 269 -12.92 -22.60 -14.51
C ALA A 269 -11.58 -21.98 -14.90
N ASP A 270 -10.96 -22.49 -15.95
CA ASP A 270 -9.71 -21.93 -16.48
C ASP A 270 -9.99 -20.54 -17.04
N ALA A 271 -9.60 -19.54 -16.27
CA ALA A 271 -9.61 -18.17 -16.72
C ALA A 271 -8.44 -17.95 -17.68
N SER A 272 -8.65 -18.31 -18.94
CA SER A 272 -7.75 -17.98 -20.06
C SER A 272 -7.84 -16.49 -20.39
N ASP A 273 -7.43 -15.65 -19.45
CA ASP A 273 -7.63 -14.22 -19.58
C ASP A 273 -6.37 -13.53 -20.09
N SER A 274 -6.33 -13.32 -21.42
CA SER A 274 -5.36 -12.46 -22.11
C SER A 274 -5.37 -11.00 -21.65
N SER A 275 -6.32 -10.61 -20.77
CA SER A 275 -6.46 -9.25 -20.21
C SER A 275 -5.37 -8.88 -19.20
N LEU A 276 -4.56 -9.83 -18.79
CA LEU A 276 -3.37 -9.63 -17.95
C LEU A 276 -2.17 -9.15 -18.79
N LEU A 277 -2.34 -8.16 -19.65
CA LEU A 277 -1.23 -7.61 -20.43
C LEU A 277 -0.14 -7.04 -19.51
N ASP A 278 1.06 -7.60 -19.65
CA ASP A 278 2.28 -7.06 -19.08
C ASP A 278 2.52 -5.65 -19.64
N ARG A 279 2.61 -4.65 -18.76
CA ARG A 279 2.89 -3.26 -19.14
C ARG A 279 4.36 -2.89 -18.99
N SER A 280 5.24 -3.84 -18.74
CA SER A 280 6.67 -3.56 -18.71
C SER A 280 7.13 -3.03 -20.08
N PRO A 281 8.06 -2.07 -20.10
CA PRO A 281 8.57 -1.55 -21.37
C PRO A 281 9.31 -2.67 -22.12
N ARG A 282 8.94 -2.88 -23.38
CA ARG A 282 9.51 -3.94 -24.23
C ARG A 282 10.70 -3.46 -25.06
N SER A 283 10.92 -2.15 -25.16
CA SER A 283 12.02 -1.58 -25.92
C SER A 283 12.58 -0.31 -25.27
N LEU A 284 13.84 0.03 -25.56
CA LEU A 284 14.47 1.28 -25.10
C LEU A 284 13.71 2.51 -25.61
N LYS A 285 13.12 2.43 -26.79
CA LYS A 285 12.29 3.51 -27.37
C LYS A 285 11.02 3.73 -26.52
N ASP A 286 10.40 2.67 -26.04
CA ASP A 286 9.23 2.74 -25.15
C ASP A 286 9.61 3.37 -23.78
N VAL A 287 10.76 2.94 -23.22
CA VAL A 287 11.32 3.57 -22.00
C VAL A 287 11.54 5.08 -22.21
N TRP A 288 12.17 5.46 -23.32
CA TRP A 288 12.44 6.87 -23.64
C TRP A 288 11.15 7.67 -23.80
N THR A 289 10.17 7.15 -24.52
CA THR A 289 8.87 7.80 -24.71
C THR A 289 8.17 8.02 -23.36
N ARG A 290 8.18 7.02 -22.47
CA ARG A 290 7.59 7.13 -21.13
C ARG A 290 8.34 8.13 -20.25
N LEU A 291 9.67 8.16 -20.31
CA LEU A 291 10.49 9.16 -19.60
C LEU A 291 10.18 10.58 -20.11
N ARG A 292 10.14 10.79 -21.41
CA ARG A 292 9.87 12.08 -22.03
C ARG A 292 8.52 12.67 -21.60
N THR A 293 7.49 11.85 -21.45
CA THR A 293 6.17 12.29 -20.96
C THR A 293 6.18 12.77 -19.52
N GLN A 294 7.21 12.40 -18.73
CA GLN A 294 7.38 12.84 -17.34
C GLN A 294 8.29 14.06 -17.18
N LEU A 295 9.07 14.41 -18.20
CA LEU A 295 9.93 15.60 -18.19
C LEU A 295 9.11 16.88 -18.41
N THR A 296 8.05 17.04 -17.64
CA THR A 296 7.18 18.21 -17.65
C THR A 296 7.18 18.89 -16.28
N PRO A 297 7.14 20.23 -16.21
CA PRO A 297 7.10 20.95 -14.91
C PRO A 297 5.88 20.59 -14.04
N THR A 298 4.85 20.04 -14.65
CA THR A 298 3.64 19.58 -13.95
C THR A 298 3.78 18.17 -13.36
N SER A 299 4.82 17.42 -13.76
CA SER A 299 5.07 16.08 -13.25
C SER A 299 5.59 16.12 -11.81
N LEU A 300 4.98 15.31 -10.94
CA LEU A 300 5.43 15.10 -9.56
C LEU A 300 6.88 14.60 -9.50
N LEU A 301 7.22 13.70 -10.42
CA LEU A 301 8.54 13.06 -10.47
C LEU A 301 9.62 14.05 -10.89
N PHE A 302 9.34 14.87 -11.90
CA PHE A 302 10.27 15.90 -12.35
C PHE A 302 10.55 16.91 -11.23
N ARG A 303 9.51 17.38 -10.54
CA ARG A 303 9.67 18.29 -9.39
C ARG A 303 10.49 17.67 -8.27
N HIS A 304 10.24 16.39 -7.99
CA HIS A 304 11.00 15.67 -6.97
C HIS A 304 12.46 15.44 -7.40
N ALA A 305 12.70 15.15 -8.68
CA ALA A 305 14.03 14.95 -9.24
C ALA A 305 14.90 16.23 -9.18
N LEU A 306 14.29 17.42 -9.25
CA LEU A 306 14.99 18.70 -9.05
C LEU A 306 15.15 19.05 -7.56
N ARG A 307 14.13 18.76 -6.76
CA ARG A 307 14.10 19.08 -5.33
C ARG A 307 15.11 18.28 -4.52
N LEU A 308 15.21 16.98 -4.80
CA LEU A 308 16.07 16.09 -4.02
C LEU A 308 17.55 16.44 -4.12
N PRO A 309 18.16 16.65 -5.32
CA PRO A 309 19.54 17.09 -5.43
C PRO A 309 19.78 18.42 -4.73
N LEU A 310 18.87 19.39 -4.87
CA LEU A 310 18.97 20.68 -4.17
C LEU A 310 18.99 20.49 -2.64
N ALA A 311 18.07 19.68 -2.10
CA ALA A 311 18.03 19.39 -0.66
C ALA A 311 19.31 18.70 -0.18
N LEU A 312 19.84 17.77 -0.99
CA LEU A 312 21.11 17.09 -0.68
C LEU A 312 22.31 18.04 -0.75
N SER A 313 22.35 18.96 -1.72
CA SER A 313 23.41 19.98 -1.82
C SER A 313 23.38 20.95 -0.62
N ILE A 314 22.18 21.37 -0.19
CA ILE A 314 22.02 22.19 1.03
C ILE A 314 22.49 21.37 2.25
N GLY A 315 22.08 20.10 2.36
CA GLY A 315 22.52 19.19 3.41
C GLY A 315 24.05 19.03 3.45
N TYR A 316 24.68 18.87 2.29
CA TYR A 316 26.13 18.79 2.16
C TYR A 316 26.83 20.08 2.62
N GLY A 317 26.32 21.25 2.21
CA GLY A 317 26.83 22.53 2.69
C GLY A 317 26.71 22.69 4.20
N MET A 318 25.59 22.24 4.79
CA MET A 318 25.39 22.26 6.26
C MET A 318 26.35 21.34 7.00
N VAL A 319 26.72 20.18 6.44
CA VAL A 319 27.75 19.29 7.02
C VAL A 319 29.08 20.04 7.20
N HIS A 320 29.53 20.74 6.17
CA HIS A 320 30.79 21.49 6.22
C HIS A 320 30.76 22.70 7.17
N LEU A 321 29.56 23.30 7.37
CA LEU A 321 29.40 24.43 8.28
C LEU A 321 29.32 24.02 9.75
N ILE A 322 28.71 22.85 10.07
CA ILE A 322 28.40 22.44 11.44
C ILE A 322 29.45 21.45 11.97
N HIS A 323 29.62 20.30 11.31
CA HIS A 323 30.51 19.23 11.73
C HIS A 323 31.08 18.47 10.52
N PRO A 324 32.25 18.87 9.98
CA PRO A 324 32.80 18.25 8.78
C PRO A 324 33.10 16.75 8.91
N THR A 325 33.35 16.27 10.14
CA THR A 325 33.75 14.88 10.37
C THR A 325 32.61 13.92 10.67
N GLN A 326 31.49 14.41 11.20
CA GLN A 326 30.39 13.55 11.70
C GLN A 326 29.02 13.86 11.09
N GLY A 327 28.85 15.01 10.43
CA GLY A 327 27.53 15.54 9.98
C GLY A 327 26.88 14.82 8.81
N TYR A 328 27.44 13.74 8.26
CA TYR A 328 26.90 13.03 7.08
C TYR A 328 25.53 12.40 7.32
N TRP A 329 25.11 12.26 8.57
CA TRP A 329 23.76 11.83 8.91
C TRP A 329 22.68 12.84 8.48
N ILE A 330 23.04 14.12 8.33
CA ILE A 330 22.18 15.16 7.76
C ILE A 330 21.77 14.77 6.34
N ILE A 331 22.76 14.40 5.50
CA ILE A 331 22.54 14.01 4.11
C ILE A 331 21.66 12.75 4.02
N LEU A 332 21.99 11.71 4.79
CA LEU A 332 21.23 10.47 4.80
C LEU A 332 19.79 10.68 5.31
N THR A 333 19.62 11.52 6.33
CA THR A 333 18.28 11.84 6.82
C THR A 333 17.49 12.63 5.79
N THR A 334 18.10 13.63 5.15
CA THR A 334 17.48 14.39 4.06
C THR A 334 17.05 13.46 2.92
N LEU A 335 17.92 12.53 2.50
CA LEU A 335 17.63 11.54 1.45
C LEU A 335 16.41 10.68 1.78
N PHE A 336 16.35 10.13 3.00
CA PHE A 336 15.27 9.22 3.37
C PHE A 336 13.94 9.90 3.74
N VAL A 337 14.00 11.13 4.28
CA VAL A 337 12.82 11.89 4.69
C VAL A 337 12.19 12.65 3.54
N CYS A 338 12.98 13.18 2.59
CA CYS A 338 12.46 13.92 1.44
C CYS A 338 11.67 12.99 0.52
N GLN A 339 10.36 13.21 0.47
CA GLN A 339 9.43 12.44 -0.36
C GLN A 339 8.82 13.34 -1.43
N PRO A 340 8.23 12.76 -2.51
CA PRO A 340 7.63 13.55 -3.58
C PRO A 340 6.53 14.51 -3.13
N ASN A 341 5.75 14.18 -2.09
CA ASN A 341 4.68 15.02 -1.59
C ASN A 341 4.89 15.43 -0.11
N TYR A 342 4.26 16.53 0.30
CA TYR A 342 4.34 17.08 1.66
C TYR A 342 3.85 16.09 2.73
N GLY A 343 2.69 15.48 2.52
CA GLY A 343 2.09 14.56 3.51
C GLY A 343 2.98 13.34 3.79
N ALA A 344 3.59 12.76 2.76
CA ALA A 344 4.53 11.65 2.93
C ALA A 344 5.82 12.09 3.63
N THR A 345 6.37 13.27 3.27
CA THR A 345 7.56 13.84 3.92
C THR A 345 7.30 14.10 5.40
N ARG A 346 6.19 14.77 5.77
CA ARG A 346 5.81 15.02 7.16
C ARG A 346 5.69 13.73 7.96
N ARG A 347 5.03 12.71 7.41
CA ARG A 347 4.89 11.41 8.09
C ARG A 347 6.24 10.74 8.31
N LYS A 348 7.09 10.71 7.28
CA LYS A 348 8.44 10.13 7.38
C LYS A 348 9.33 10.89 8.35
N LEU A 349 9.24 12.22 8.37
CA LEU A 349 9.94 13.09 9.31
C LEU A 349 9.59 12.72 10.76
N VAL A 350 8.31 12.71 11.10
CA VAL A 350 7.84 12.36 12.45
C VAL A 350 8.32 10.95 12.83
N GLN A 351 8.13 9.97 11.95
CA GLN A 351 8.57 8.61 12.19
C GLN A 351 10.09 8.49 12.34
N ARG A 352 10.87 9.30 11.61
CA ARG A 352 12.34 9.32 11.68
C ARG A 352 12.81 9.88 13.01
N ILE A 353 12.26 11.03 13.45
CA ILE A 353 12.63 11.67 14.72
C ILE A 353 12.30 10.74 15.88
N PHE A 354 11.05 10.26 15.96
CA PHE A 354 10.64 9.35 17.04
C PHE A 354 11.43 8.04 17.03
N GLY A 355 11.66 7.46 15.85
CA GLY A 355 12.45 6.23 15.74
C GLY A 355 13.89 6.42 16.18
N THR A 356 14.54 7.54 15.80
CA THR A 356 15.89 7.87 16.24
C THR A 356 15.93 8.10 17.76
N ALA A 357 15.00 8.87 18.32
CA ALA A 357 14.93 9.10 19.76
C ALA A 357 14.78 7.79 20.54
N ILE A 358 13.86 6.91 20.13
CA ILE A 358 13.69 5.58 20.76
C ILE A 358 14.97 4.77 20.63
N GLY A 359 15.60 4.73 19.46
CA GLY A 359 16.84 3.98 19.24
C GLY A 359 17.99 4.49 20.10
N LEU A 360 18.12 5.80 20.28
CA LEU A 360 19.11 6.42 21.15
C LEU A 360 18.85 6.07 22.62
N THR A 361 17.61 6.24 23.10
CA THR A 361 17.25 5.96 24.51
C THR A 361 17.49 4.49 24.86
N VAL A 362 17.07 3.57 23.98
CA VAL A 362 17.29 2.13 24.16
C VAL A 362 18.79 1.80 24.07
N GLY A 363 19.53 2.43 23.15
CA GLY A 363 20.98 2.24 23.00
C GLY A 363 21.73 2.69 24.23
N TRP A 364 21.38 3.85 24.79
CA TRP A 364 21.98 4.35 26.03
C TRP A 364 21.77 3.38 27.19
N ALA A 365 20.54 2.94 27.41
CA ALA A 365 20.23 1.98 28.48
C ALA A 365 20.94 0.62 28.29
N LEU A 366 21.08 0.16 27.05
CA LEU A 366 21.75 -1.11 26.76
C LEU A 366 23.28 -1.03 26.86
N PHE A 367 23.88 0.14 26.65
CA PHE A 367 25.33 0.31 26.84
C PHE A 367 25.73 0.12 28.28
N ASP A 368 24.97 0.70 29.22
CA ASP A 368 25.22 0.54 30.64
C ASP A 368 24.93 -0.88 31.14
N LEU A 369 23.88 -1.52 30.60
CA LEU A 369 23.43 -2.84 31.01
C LEU A 369 24.33 -3.96 30.44
N LEU A 370 24.91 -3.77 29.27
CA LEU A 370 25.60 -4.79 28.50
C LEU A 370 26.99 -4.30 28.05
N PRO A 371 27.97 -4.22 28.94
CA PRO A 371 29.32 -3.71 28.61
C PRO A 371 30.13 -4.66 27.73
N ASN A 372 29.73 -5.93 27.58
CA ASN A 372 30.49 -6.93 26.83
C ASN A 372 30.39 -6.70 25.31
N PRO A 373 31.51 -6.49 24.57
CA PRO A 373 31.48 -6.19 23.13
C PRO A 373 30.93 -7.33 22.28
N VAL A 374 31.08 -8.60 22.70
CA VAL A 374 30.51 -9.75 21.98
C VAL A 374 28.97 -9.71 22.03
N ILE A 375 28.42 -9.42 23.21
CA ILE A 375 26.96 -9.29 23.37
C ILE A 375 26.43 -8.11 22.54
N GLN A 376 27.15 -6.99 22.54
CA GLN A 376 26.79 -5.82 21.71
C GLN A 376 26.79 -6.14 20.22
N SER A 377 27.77 -6.95 19.74
CA SER A 377 27.79 -7.42 18.34
C SER A 377 26.55 -8.25 18.00
N LEU A 378 26.12 -9.13 18.91
CA LEU A 378 24.92 -9.93 18.73
C LEU A 378 23.67 -9.05 18.66
N PHE A 379 23.57 -8.05 19.55
CA PHE A 379 22.45 -7.08 19.51
C PHE A 379 22.48 -6.23 18.25
N ALA A 380 23.66 -5.85 17.71
CA ALA A 380 23.76 -5.17 16.42
C ALA A 380 23.19 -6.02 15.28
N VAL A 381 23.51 -7.34 15.25
CA VAL A 381 22.95 -8.26 14.26
C VAL A 381 21.42 -8.38 14.41
N VAL A 382 20.91 -8.55 15.64
CA VAL A 382 19.47 -8.62 15.91
C VAL A 382 18.78 -7.33 15.48
N ALA A 383 19.34 -6.16 15.80
CA ALA A 383 18.83 -4.87 15.38
C ALA A 383 18.81 -4.75 13.85
N GLY A 384 19.85 -5.24 13.16
CA GLY A 384 19.87 -5.32 11.70
C GLY A 384 18.74 -6.18 11.13
N VAL A 385 18.49 -7.36 11.71
CA VAL A 385 17.37 -8.22 11.31
C VAL A 385 16.04 -7.51 11.53
N VAL A 386 15.83 -6.88 12.69
CA VAL A 386 14.60 -6.11 13.01
C VAL A 386 14.42 -4.96 12.01
N PHE A 387 15.49 -4.26 11.63
CA PHE A 387 15.46 -3.22 10.61
C PHE A 387 14.95 -3.77 9.26
N PHE A 388 15.57 -4.83 8.74
CA PHE A 388 15.20 -5.38 7.43
C PHE A 388 13.77 -5.94 7.40
N VAL A 389 13.30 -6.57 8.47
CA VAL A 389 11.93 -7.08 8.59
C VAL A 389 10.90 -5.94 8.59
N ASN A 390 11.23 -4.82 9.24
CA ASN A 390 10.27 -3.72 9.47
C ASN A 390 10.42 -2.53 8.53
N ARG A 391 11.45 -2.45 7.68
CA ARG A 391 11.72 -1.28 6.84
C ARG A 391 10.56 -0.88 5.92
N THR A 392 9.73 -1.84 5.52
CA THR A 392 8.58 -1.62 4.62
C THR A 392 7.25 -1.51 5.36
N THR A 393 7.14 -2.02 6.57
CA THR A 393 5.88 -2.13 7.33
C THR A 393 5.77 -1.11 8.46
N ARG A 394 6.82 -0.98 9.28
CA ARG A 394 6.85 -0.13 10.48
C ARG A 394 8.11 0.74 10.49
N TYR A 395 8.09 1.84 9.73
CA TYR A 395 9.26 2.68 9.53
C TYR A 395 9.86 3.24 10.83
N THR A 396 9.05 3.59 11.83
CA THR A 396 9.54 4.04 13.15
C THR A 396 10.40 2.97 13.83
N LEU A 397 9.91 1.71 13.86
CA LEU A 397 10.65 0.60 14.45
C LEU A 397 11.93 0.30 13.65
N ALA A 398 11.85 0.36 12.32
CA ALA A 398 13.02 0.21 11.46
C ALA A 398 14.06 1.30 11.74
N THR A 399 13.63 2.55 11.92
CA THR A 399 14.55 3.67 12.25
C THR A 399 15.18 3.48 13.62
N ALA A 400 14.42 3.05 14.63
CA ALA A 400 14.98 2.74 15.95
C ALA A 400 16.03 1.61 15.87
N ALA A 401 15.70 0.54 15.16
CA ALA A 401 16.57 -0.60 14.99
C ALA A 401 17.89 -0.26 14.25
N ILE A 402 17.82 0.52 13.15
CA ILE A 402 19.04 0.93 12.44
C ILE A 402 19.89 1.90 13.27
N THR A 403 19.26 2.78 14.06
CA THR A 403 19.98 3.67 14.98
C THR A 403 20.70 2.85 16.04
N LEU A 404 20.05 1.88 16.64
CA LEU A 404 20.61 0.98 17.64
C LEU A 404 21.78 0.16 17.05
N MET A 405 21.60 -0.42 15.85
CA MET A 405 22.68 -1.15 15.16
C MET A 405 23.92 -0.29 14.96
N VAL A 406 23.72 0.94 14.48
CA VAL A 406 24.82 1.89 14.23
C VAL A 406 25.53 2.24 15.55
N LEU A 407 24.80 2.51 16.63
CA LEU A 407 25.38 2.82 17.93
C LEU A 407 26.27 1.67 18.44
N PHE A 408 25.80 0.43 18.36
CA PHE A 408 26.60 -0.73 18.77
C PHE A 408 27.86 -0.92 17.91
N CYS A 409 27.76 -0.70 16.58
CA CYS A 409 28.93 -0.76 15.71
C CYS A 409 29.98 0.29 16.06
N PHE A 410 29.57 1.53 16.32
CA PHE A 410 30.49 2.60 16.68
C PHE A 410 31.05 2.44 18.10
N ASN A 411 30.29 1.91 19.04
CA ASN A 411 30.75 1.66 20.39
C ASN A 411 31.91 0.63 20.44
N GLN A 412 31.95 -0.27 19.47
CA GLN A 412 33.10 -1.21 19.34
C GLN A 412 34.40 -0.52 18.89
N ILE A 413 34.28 0.65 18.23
CA ILE A 413 35.43 1.45 17.79
C ILE A 413 35.86 2.45 18.88
N GLY A 414 35.05 2.59 19.95
CA GLY A 414 35.39 3.38 21.13
C GLY A 414 34.62 4.71 21.30
N ASP A 415 33.72 5.09 20.38
CA ASP A 415 33.10 6.41 20.37
C ASP A 415 31.57 6.37 20.48
N GLY A 416 31.01 5.35 21.13
CA GLY A 416 29.58 5.11 21.20
C GLY A 416 28.79 6.23 21.87
N TYR A 417 29.24 6.74 23.02
CA TYR A 417 28.53 7.80 23.77
C TYR A 417 28.62 9.18 23.11
N GLY A 418 29.73 9.50 22.45
CA GLY A 418 29.93 10.77 21.75
C GLY A 418 28.96 11.01 20.59
N LEU A 419 28.33 9.94 20.07
CA LEU A 419 27.45 10.01 18.91
C LEU A 419 25.98 10.35 19.24
N PHE A 420 25.55 10.31 20.51
CA PHE A 420 24.13 10.46 20.85
C PHE A 420 23.57 11.83 20.46
N LEU A 421 24.17 12.89 20.94
CA LEU A 421 23.71 14.27 20.66
C LEU A 421 23.89 14.65 19.19
N PRO A 422 25.05 14.41 18.53
CA PRO A 422 25.20 14.68 17.11
C PRO A 422 24.17 13.93 16.26
N ARG A 423 23.90 12.67 16.57
CA ARG A 423 22.93 11.84 15.83
C ARG A 423 21.51 12.41 15.87
N LEU A 424 21.08 12.86 17.06
CA LEU A 424 19.75 13.49 17.22
C LEU A 424 19.69 14.82 16.47
N PHE A 425 20.72 15.66 16.64
CA PHE A 425 20.82 16.97 16.01
C PHE A 425 20.84 16.84 14.48
N ASP A 426 21.65 15.97 13.90
CA ASP A 426 21.72 15.72 12.47
C ASP A 426 20.38 15.22 11.91
N THR A 427 19.66 14.40 12.69
CA THR A 427 18.32 13.94 12.30
C THR A 427 17.34 15.10 12.27
N LEU A 428 17.39 16.04 13.21
CA LEU A 428 16.54 17.22 13.23
C LEU A 428 16.88 18.16 12.07
N VAL A 429 18.16 18.47 11.85
CA VAL A 429 18.62 19.35 10.76
C VAL A 429 18.26 18.76 9.40
N GLY A 430 18.58 17.48 9.15
CA GLY A 430 18.25 16.82 7.89
C GLY A 430 16.75 16.72 7.64
N SER A 431 15.95 16.52 8.70
CA SER A 431 14.49 16.53 8.63
C SER A 431 13.93 17.93 8.31
N LEU A 432 14.52 18.97 8.89
CA LEU A 432 14.16 20.37 8.62
C LEU A 432 14.48 20.75 7.17
N ILE A 433 15.66 20.40 6.67
CA ILE A 433 16.05 20.61 5.26
C ILE A 433 15.04 19.93 4.34
N ALA A 434 14.70 18.68 4.60
CA ALA A 434 13.77 17.90 3.78
C ALA A 434 12.37 18.54 3.73
N ILE A 435 11.82 19.00 4.86
CA ILE A 435 10.49 19.60 4.89
C ILE A 435 10.48 20.99 4.25
N LEU A 436 11.51 21.81 4.49
CA LEU A 436 11.66 23.11 3.85
C LEU A 436 11.82 22.98 2.33
N ALA A 437 12.61 22.03 1.86
CA ALA A 437 12.75 21.76 0.43
C ALA A 437 11.40 21.39 -0.22
N VAL A 438 10.57 20.57 0.45
CA VAL A 438 9.26 20.19 -0.07
C VAL A 438 8.25 21.33 0.02
N PHE A 439 8.37 22.21 1.00
CA PHE A 439 7.45 23.33 1.21
C PHE A 439 7.77 24.51 0.30
N LEU A 440 9.05 24.85 0.14
CA LEU A 440 9.49 26.07 -0.57
C LEU A 440 9.83 25.81 -2.04
N PHE A 441 10.46 24.64 -2.34
CA PHE A 441 10.99 24.39 -3.68
C PHE A 441 10.05 23.51 -4.50
N LEU A 442 9.44 24.11 -5.54
CA LEU A 442 8.47 23.46 -6.44
C LEU A 442 7.38 22.68 -5.67
N PRO A 443 6.63 23.32 -4.76
CA PRO A 443 5.66 22.61 -3.93
C PRO A 443 4.59 21.93 -4.79
N ASP A 444 4.24 20.70 -4.41
CA ASP A 444 3.21 19.92 -5.07
C ASP A 444 2.02 19.72 -4.11
N TRP A 445 1.15 20.73 -4.09
CA TRP A 445 -0.06 20.69 -3.28
C TRP A 445 -1.12 19.84 -3.96
N GLN A 446 -1.68 18.89 -3.23
CA GLN A 446 -2.69 17.96 -3.75
C GLN A 446 -3.99 18.69 -4.12
N GLY A 447 -4.30 19.80 -3.45
CA GLY A 447 -5.43 20.65 -3.82
C GLY A 447 -5.40 21.11 -5.28
N ARG A 448 -4.23 21.39 -5.84
CA ARG A 448 -4.10 21.75 -7.28
C ARG A 448 -4.36 20.58 -8.23
N ARG A 449 -4.30 19.35 -7.73
CA ARG A 449 -4.50 18.12 -8.51
C ARG A 449 -5.91 17.56 -8.33
N LEU A 450 -6.65 18.06 -7.34
CA LEU A 450 -7.98 17.56 -7.01
C LEU A 450 -8.88 17.60 -8.24
N ASN A 451 -8.99 18.74 -8.93
CA ASN A 451 -9.86 18.88 -10.10
C ASN A 451 -9.49 17.92 -11.23
N LYS A 452 -8.19 17.65 -11.45
CA LYS A 452 -7.74 16.66 -12.42
C LYS A 452 -8.10 15.23 -11.99
N ALA A 453 -7.98 14.92 -10.70
CA ALA A 453 -8.37 13.61 -10.17
C ALA A 453 -9.88 13.41 -10.27
N LEU A 454 -10.69 14.43 -9.93
CA LEU A 454 -12.14 14.44 -10.08
C LEU A 454 -12.57 14.20 -11.53
N ALA A 455 -11.98 14.96 -12.47
CA ALA A 455 -12.27 14.82 -13.90
C ALA A 455 -11.91 13.42 -14.42
N ASN A 456 -10.76 12.88 -14.02
CA ASN A 456 -10.34 11.53 -14.42
C ASN A 456 -11.27 10.45 -13.84
N THR A 457 -11.68 10.59 -12.59
CA THR A 457 -12.63 9.67 -11.95
C THR A 457 -13.97 9.67 -12.68
N LEU A 458 -14.50 10.86 -12.99
CA LEU A 458 -15.75 11.00 -13.73
C LEU A 458 -15.66 10.42 -15.15
N ALA A 459 -14.57 10.68 -15.86
CA ALA A 459 -14.35 10.13 -17.20
C ALA A 459 -14.28 8.60 -17.18
N CYS A 460 -13.53 8.01 -16.24
CA CYS A 460 -13.46 6.56 -16.10
C CYS A 460 -14.81 5.93 -15.70
N ALA A 461 -15.54 6.58 -14.78
CA ALA A 461 -16.89 6.14 -14.38
C ALA A 461 -17.89 6.20 -15.55
N SER A 462 -17.85 7.26 -16.38
CA SER A 462 -18.68 7.39 -17.57
C SER A 462 -18.42 6.27 -18.59
N VAL A 463 -17.15 5.94 -18.85
CA VAL A 463 -16.79 4.82 -19.74
C VAL A 463 -17.33 3.50 -19.17
N TYR A 464 -17.16 3.28 -17.87
CA TYR A 464 -17.64 2.06 -17.21
C TYR A 464 -19.17 1.95 -17.27
N LEU A 465 -19.91 3.04 -16.96
CA LEU A 465 -21.37 3.07 -17.06
C LEU A 465 -21.83 2.76 -18.48
N ARG A 466 -21.16 3.30 -19.50
CA ARG A 466 -21.48 3.00 -20.92
C ARG A 466 -21.32 1.52 -21.23
N GLN A 467 -20.27 0.86 -20.71
CA GLN A 467 -20.08 -0.57 -20.86
C GLN A 467 -21.16 -1.39 -20.14
N ILE A 468 -21.62 -0.95 -18.97
CA ILE A 468 -22.75 -1.57 -18.27
C ILE A 468 -24.02 -1.46 -19.12
N MET A 469 -24.34 -0.27 -19.64
CA MET A 469 -25.53 -0.06 -20.47
C MET A 469 -25.51 -0.91 -21.76
N GLN A 470 -24.33 -1.07 -22.37
CA GLN A 470 -24.17 -1.97 -23.52
C GLN A 470 -24.48 -3.43 -23.16
N GLN A 471 -24.08 -3.88 -21.96
CA GLN A 471 -24.40 -5.24 -21.50
C GLN A 471 -25.90 -5.43 -21.22
N TYR A 472 -26.59 -4.39 -20.74
CA TYR A 472 -28.07 -4.43 -20.62
C TYR A 472 -28.77 -4.53 -21.98
N ALA A 473 -28.23 -3.85 -23.00
CA ALA A 473 -28.82 -3.85 -24.34
C ALA A 473 -28.53 -5.14 -25.13
N HIS A 474 -27.37 -5.74 -24.99
CA HIS A 474 -26.91 -6.87 -25.84
C HIS A 474 -26.75 -8.20 -25.10
N GLY A 475 -27.15 -8.25 -23.83
CA GLY A 475 -26.95 -9.41 -22.95
C GLY A 475 -25.58 -9.38 -22.24
N LYS A 476 -25.52 -10.09 -21.11
CA LYS A 476 -24.33 -10.13 -20.26
C LYS A 476 -23.19 -10.88 -20.96
N ARG A 477 -22.19 -10.15 -21.40
CA ARG A 477 -20.93 -10.67 -21.94
C ARG A 477 -19.78 -10.24 -21.05
N ASP A 478 -18.98 -11.20 -20.60
CA ASP A 478 -17.75 -10.90 -19.84
C ASP A 478 -16.63 -10.52 -20.83
N ASP A 479 -16.67 -9.28 -21.27
CA ASP A 479 -15.85 -8.71 -22.32
C ASP A 479 -14.61 -8.00 -21.71
N LEU A 480 -13.49 -8.05 -22.43
CA LEU A 480 -12.24 -7.37 -22.05
C LEU A 480 -12.45 -5.87 -21.86
N ALA A 481 -13.25 -5.24 -22.74
CA ALA A 481 -13.56 -3.81 -22.67
C ALA A 481 -14.28 -3.45 -21.37
N TYR A 482 -15.26 -4.25 -20.96
CA TYR A 482 -15.97 -4.07 -19.69
C TYR A 482 -15.02 -4.21 -18.48
N ARG A 483 -14.18 -5.27 -18.44
CA ARG A 483 -13.24 -5.48 -17.35
C ARG A 483 -12.18 -4.39 -17.25
N LEU A 484 -11.70 -3.88 -18.39
CA LEU A 484 -10.76 -2.76 -18.44
C LEU A 484 -11.41 -1.46 -17.95
N ALA A 485 -12.61 -1.15 -18.43
CA ALA A 485 -13.35 0.04 -18.02
C ALA A 485 -13.61 0.03 -16.51
N ARG A 486 -14.07 -1.10 -15.97
CA ARG A 486 -14.29 -1.30 -14.55
C ARG A 486 -13.03 -1.11 -13.73
N ARG A 487 -11.94 -1.78 -14.10
CA ARG A 487 -10.66 -1.64 -13.42
C ARG A 487 -10.16 -0.20 -13.42
N ASN A 488 -10.30 0.50 -14.54
CA ASN A 488 -9.88 1.90 -14.65
C ASN A 488 -10.72 2.81 -13.75
N ALA A 489 -12.03 2.57 -13.64
CA ALA A 489 -12.92 3.31 -12.76
C ALA A 489 -12.54 3.10 -11.27
N HIS A 490 -12.36 1.86 -10.83
CA HIS A 490 -11.92 1.59 -9.45
C HIS A 490 -10.52 2.12 -9.15
N ASN A 491 -9.60 2.06 -10.10
CA ASN A 491 -8.26 2.66 -9.93
C ASN A 491 -8.32 4.19 -9.82
N ALA A 492 -9.20 4.85 -10.60
CA ALA A 492 -9.37 6.29 -10.54
C ALA A 492 -10.01 6.72 -9.21
N ASP A 493 -11.01 6.00 -8.73
CA ASP A 493 -11.64 6.22 -7.41
C ASP A 493 -10.62 6.05 -6.26
N ALA A 494 -9.83 4.98 -6.28
CA ALA A 494 -8.76 4.77 -5.31
C ALA A 494 -7.67 5.86 -5.36
N ALA A 495 -7.34 6.37 -6.55
CA ALA A 495 -6.40 7.46 -6.73
C ALA A 495 -6.96 8.78 -6.17
N LEU A 496 -8.25 9.07 -6.38
CA LEU A 496 -8.95 10.22 -5.80
C LEU A 496 -8.96 10.13 -4.26
N SER A 497 -9.34 8.99 -3.70
CA SER A 497 -9.30 8.74 -2.24
C SER A 497 -7.91 8.99 -1.66
N THR A 498 -6.87 8.53 -2.35
CA THR A 498 -5.46 8.76 -1.94
C THR A 498 -5.09 10.24 -2.01
N THR A 499 -5.53 10.95 -3.05
CA THR A 499 -5.29 12.39 -3.21
C THR A 499 -5.93 13.18 -2.07
N LEU A 500 -7.18 12.89 -1.73
CA LEU A 500 -7.89 13.52 -0.62
C LEU A 500 -7.25 13.20 0.73
N ALA A 501 -6.87 11.94 0.97
CA ALA A 501 -6.17 11.56 2.19
C ALA A 501 -4.82 12.28 2.37
N ASN A 502 -4.07 12.49 1.28
CA ASN A 502 -2.83 13.26 1.30
C ASN A 502 -3.09 14.76 1.52
N MET A 503 -4.17 15.31 0.93
CA MET A 503 -4.58 16.69 1.10
C MET A 503 -4.92 17.01 2.57
N LEU A 504 -5.48 16.08 3.32
CA LEU A 504 -5.73 16.23 4.76
C LEU A 504 -4.45 16.37 5.59
N MET A 505 -3.31 15.94 5.07
CA MET A 505 -2.02 16.11 5.72
C MET A 505 -1.37 17.47 5.47
N GLU A 506 -1.89 18.24 4.52
CA GLU A 506 -1.39 19.56 4.14
C GLU A 506 -1.86 20.64 5.14
N PRO A 507 -1.17 21.81 5.23
CA PRO A 507 -1.62 22.94 6.03
C PRO A 507 -3.01 23.43 5.62
N GLY A 508 -3.79 23.95 6.59
CA GLY A 508 -5.22 24.26 6.41
C GLY A 508 -5.57 25.13 5.21
N HIS A 509 -4.77 26.17 4.93
CA HIS A 509 -5.01 27.07 3.79
C HIS A 509 -4.78 26.44 2.41
N PHE A 510 -4.14 25.27 2.33
CA PHE A 510 -4.00 24.49 1.07
C PHE A 510 -5.07 23.42 0.90
N ARG A 511 -5.96 23.23 1.89
CA ARG A 511 -7.06 22.25 1.87
C ARG A 511 -8.36 22.80 1.24
N LYS A 512 -8.24 23.86 0.43
CA LYS A 512 -9.41 24.42 -0.26
C LYS A 512 -10.14 23.32 -1.02
N GLU A 513 -11.47 23.32 -0.93
CA GLU A 513 -12.37 22.37 -1.61
C GLU A 513 -12.26 20.89 -1.13
N ALA A 514 -11.61 20.61 0.02
CA ALA A 514 -11.55 19.24 0.55
C ALA A 514 -12.94 18.64 0.76
N ASP A 515 -13.87 19.41 1.32
CA ASP A 515 -15.24 18.98 1.59
C ASP A 515 -16.00 18.64 0.29
N VAL A 516 -15.80 19.45 -0.76
CA VAL A 516 -16.37 19.19 -2.09
C VAL A 516 -15.79 17.89 -2.65
N GLY A 517 -14.46 17.72 -2.53
CA GLY A 517 -13.79 16.49 -2.94
C GLY A 517 -14.29 15.25 -2.20
N PHE A 518 -14.54 15.34 -0.91
CA PHE A 518 -15.11 14.23 -0.13
C PHE A 518 -16.55 13.91 -0.53
N ARG A 519 -17.40 14.91 -0.69
CA ARG A 519 -18.77 14.70 -1.20
C ARG A 519 -18.75 14.03 -2.56
N PHE A 520 -17.90 14.50 -3.46
CA PHE A 520 -17.72 13.87 -4.77
C PHE A 520 -17.24 12.41 -4.66
N LEU A 521 -16.27 12.12 -3.78
CA LEU A 521 -15.77 10.76 -3.58
C LEU A 521 -16.90 9.82 -3.12
N VAL A 522 -17.74 10.27 -2.18
CA VAL A 522 -18.89 9.50 -1.71
C VAL A 522 -19.89 9.25 -2.85
N LEU A 523 -20.21 10.26 -3.65
CA LEU A 523 -21.11 10.14 -4.79
C LEU A 523 -20.52 9.26 -5.90
N SER A 524 -19.23 9.42 -6.22
CA SER A 524 -18.52 8.59 -7.19
C SER A 524 -18.51 7.12 -6.78
N HIS A 525 -18.23 6.88 -5.50
CA HIS A 525 -18.25 5.52 -4.97
C HIS A 525 -19.65 4.90 -4.99
N THR A 526 -20.68 5.71 -4.76
CA THR A 526 -22.09 5.27 -4.90
C THR A 526 -22.45 5.01 -6.37
N LEU A 527 -21.93 5.79 -7.31
CA LEU A 527 -22.15 5.59 -8.74
C LEU A 527 -21.47 4.32 -9.27
N LEU A 528 -20.32 3.95 -8.72
CA LEU A 528 -19.58 2.75 -9.12
C LEU A 528 -20.16 1.45 -8.55
N SER A 529 -21.08 1.57 -7.62
CA SER A 529 -21.79 0.45 -7.01
C SER A 529 -23.13 0.16 -7.69
#